data_335b682acf99febb739ccdd3c91c3900
#
_entry.id   335b682acf99febb739ccdd3c91c3900
#
_cell.length_a   1.000
_cell.length_b   1.000
_cell.length_c   1.000
_cell.angle_alpha   90.00
_cell.angle_beta   90.00
_cell.angle_gamma   90.00
#
_symmetry.space_group_name_H-M   'P 1'
#
loop_
_entity.id
_entity.type
_entity.pdbx_description
1 polymer ?
#
loop_
_entity_poly.entity_id
_entity_poly.type
_entity_poly.pdbx_seq_one_letter_code
_entity_poly.pdbx_strand_id
1 'polypeptide(L)'
;MKKSCLILLFCSIWGWCQTPEIHSDSLSNKYLMIVGDTLINSSIGLEEVLILPKLKLNSYDKRRQYLILQRKTLKVYPYAKLAAERLEVMNERIQSVKSKRKQKQYIKRVQQFIEDEFSEKLKKFTITEGQILIKLIHRQTGETAFDLIKKLRSGWKAFWYNNTARLFDMSLKIPFDPETVEEDFLIEDIIQRQFQNGILEYQKSYKPFNLYELSKKWGSKSSN
;
A
#
# COMPACT_ATOMS: atom_id res chain seq x y z
N MET A 1 -44.49 61.53 41.17
CA MET A 1 -44.18 61.23 39.77
C MET A 1 -42.76 61.64 39.33
N LYS A 2 -41.78 61.81 40.21
CA LYS A 2 -40.39 62.24 39.85
C LYS A 2 -39.29 61.17 40.13
N LYS A 3 -39.64 60.02 40.71
CA LYS A 3 -38.70 58.96 41.03
C LYS A 3 -38.66 57.79 40.01
N SER A 4 -39.65 57.73 39.10
CA SER A 4 -39.76 56.66 38.12
C SER A 4 -38.94 56.94 36.88
N CYS A 5 -38.56 58.20 36.62
CA CYS A 5 -37.74 58.55 35.41
C CYS A 5 -36.24 58.30 35.59
N LEU A 6 -35.75 58.21 36.84
CA LEU A 6 -34.32 58.02 37.12
C LEU A 6 -33.88 56.56 36.97
N ILE A 7 -34.85 55.62 37.10
CA ILE A 7 -34.51 54.16 36.93
C ILE A 7 -34.39 53.79 35.47
N LEU A 8 -35.05 54.48 34.56
CA LEU A 8 -34.95 54.20 33.09
C LEU A 8 -33.64 54.70 32.50
N LEU A 9 -32.94 55.65 33.15
CA LEU A 9 -31.66 56.18 32.64
C LEU A 9 -30.44 55.29 33.03
N PHE A 10 -30.63 54.41 34.03
CA PHE A 10 -29.57 53.50 34.48
C PHE A 10 -29.49 52.14 33.71
N CYS A 11 -30.58 51.80 33.00
CA CYS A 11 -30.60 50.56 32.20
C CYS A 11 -29.93 50.66 30.84
N SER A 12 -29.54 51.86 30.39
CA SER A 12 -28.92 52.04 29.04
C SER A 12 -27.41 51.91 28.98
N ILE A 13 -26.72 51.62 30.11
CA ILE A 13 -25.23 51.58 30.15
C ILE A 13 -24.71 50.15 30.15
N TRP A 14 -25.56 49.13 30.20
CA TRP A 14 -25.12 47.73 30.04
C TRP A 14 -25.41 47.21 28.64
N GLY A 15 -24.89 47.92 27.64
CA GLY A 15 -24.62 47.37 26.35
C GLY A 15 -23.41 46.48 26.46
N TRP A 16 -23.61 45.19 26.64
CA TRP A 16 -22.55 44.22 26.53
C TRP A 16 -22.04 44.24 25.09
N CYS A 17 -20.82 44.71 24.95
CA CYS A 17 -20.05 44.50 23.74
C CYS A 17 -19.82 42.99 23.61
N GLN A 18 -20.69 42.33 22.85
CA GLN A 18 -20.46 40.97 22.43
C GLN A 18 -19.36 41.02 21.39
N THR A 19 -18.12 40.74 21.80
CA THR A 19 -17.07 40.35 20.87
C THR A 19 -17.54 39.08 20.14
N PRO A 20 -17.60 39.06 18.82
CA PRO A 20 -17.89 37.80 18.12
C PRO A 20 -16.85 36.79 18.52
N GLU A 21 -17.23 35.72 19.23
CA GLU A 21 -16.42 34.54 19.34
C GLU A 21 -16.22 34.01 17.91
N ILE A 22 -15.00 34.18 17.40
CA ILE A 22 -14.58 33.51 16.19
C ILE A 22 -14.55 32.05 16.58
N HIS A 23 -15.59 31.31 16.23
CA HIS A 23 -15.52 29.86 16.19
C HIS A 23 -14.33 29.52 15.27
N SER A 24 -13.23 29.09 15.87
CA SER A 24 -12.13 28.47 15.13
C SER A 24 -12.69 27.15 14.62
N ASP A 25 -13.27 27.20 13.41
CA ASP A 25 -13.57 26.00 12.67
C ASP A 25 -12.33 25.11 12.63
N SER A 26 -12.49 23.83 12.91
CA SER A 26 -11.43 22.81 12.89
C SER A 26 -10.73 22.69 11.52
N LEU A 27 -11.14 23.50 10.55
CA LEU A 27 -10.51 23.69 9.24
C LEU A 27 -9.37 24.72 9.24
N SER A 28 -9.19 25.51 10.32
CA SER A 28 -8.18 26.57 10.36
C SER A 28 -6.72 26.05 10.36
N ASN A 29 -6.52 24.79 10.65
CA ASN A 29 -5.19 24.15 10.54
C ASN A 29 -4.80 23.78 9.11
N LYS A 30 -5.67 23.98 8.13
CA LYS A 30 -5.44 23.54 6.74
C LYS A 30 -5.01 24.68 5.80
N TYR A 31 -5.12 25.93 6.23
CA TYR A 31 -4.80 27.08 5.39
C TYR A 31 -3.81 28.03 6.06
N LEU A 32 -2.85 28.50 5.29
CA LEU A 32 -1.95 29.54 5.71
C LEU A 32 -2.74 30.88 5.70
N MET A 33 -3.06 31.41 6.88
CA MET A 33 -3.66 32.75 6.99
C MET A 33 -2.57 33.78 7.26
N ILE A 34 -2.43 34.74 6.36
CA ILE A 34 -1.59 35.92 6.55
C ILE A 34 -2.41 36.94 7.34
N VAL A 35 -2.08 37.13 8.60
CA VAL A 35 -2.67 38.16 9.45
C VAL A 35 -1.63 39.23 9.69
N GLY A 36 -1.68 40.33 8.94
CA GLY A 36 -0.64 41.38 8.96
C GLY A 36 0.69 40.87 8.40
N ASP A 37 1.80 41.41 8.89
CA ASP A 37 3.16 40.99 8.47
C ASP A 37 3.70 39.77 9.19
N THR A 38 2.85 39.05 9.95
CA THR A 38 3.27 37.87 10.72
C THR A 38 2.89 36.60 9.97
N LEU A 39 3.91 35.88 9.47
CA LEU A 39 3.74 34.54 8.95
C LEU A 39 3.52 33.57 10.11
N ILE A 40 2.35 32.95 10.17
CA ILE A 40 2.12 31.84 11.09
C ILE A 40 2.93 30.65 10.58
N ASN A 41 3.89 30.15 11.39
CA ASN A 41 4.71 28.97 11.08
C ASN A 41 3.89 27.67 11.12
N SER A 42 2.83 27.57 10.33
CA SER A 42 2.11 26.33 10.09
C SER A 42 2.55 25.77 8.73
N SER A 43 3.30 24.69 8.73
CA SER A 43 3.59 23.96 7.50
C SER A 43 2.33 23.20 7.06
N ILE A 44 1.86 23.48 5.86
CA ILE A 44 0.84 22.65 5.23
C ILE A 44 1.54 21.42 4.67
N GLY A 45 1.30 20.25 5.23
CA GLY A 45 1.76 18.99 4.67
C GLY A 45 1.04 18.76 3.33
N LEU A 46 1.74 18.95 2.24
CA LEU A 46 1.23 18.56 0.92
C LEU A 46 1.44 17.05 0.74
N GLU A 47 0.45 16.38 0.18
CA GLU A 47 0.62 15.00 -0.25
C GLU A 47 1.65 14.94 -1.38
N GLU A 48 2.60 14.01 -1.28
CA GLU A 48 3.61 13.80 -2.31
C GLU A 48 2.95 13.35 -3.61
N VAL A 49 3.09 14.15 -4.66
CA VAL A 49 2.62 13.79 -6.00
C VAL A 49 3.76 13.15 -6.77
N LEU A 50 3.70 11.84 -6.95
CA LEU A 50 4.68 11.09 -7.73
C LEU A 50 4.42 11.28 -9.24
N ILE A 51 5.29 11.99 -9.94
CA ILE A 51 5.23 12.15 -11.40
C ILE A 51 5.99 11.01 -12.06
N LEU A 52 5.26 10.10 -12.69
CA LEU A 52 5.84 8.97 -13.41
C LEU A 52 6.19 9.36 -14.85
N PRO A 53 7.44 9.16 -15.29
CA PRO A 53 7.83 9.40 -16.68
C PRO A 53 7.07 8.47 -17.63
N LYS A 54 6.88 8.92 -18.88
CA LYS A 54 6.24 8.10 -19.92
C LYS A 54 7.14 6.92 -20.27
N LEU A 55 6.60 5.71 -20.26
CA LEU A 55 7.30 4.52 -20.75
C LEU A 55 7.48 4.61 -22.27
N LYS A 56 8.72 4.42 -22.72
CA LYS A 56 9.05 4.34 -24.14
C LYS A 56 8.96 2.89 -24.62
N LEU A 57 7.77 2.49 -25.05
CA LEU A 57 7.53 1.16 -25.62
C LEU A 57 7.58 1.28 -27.16
N ASN A 58 8.76 1.14 -27.73
CA ASN A 58 9.06 1.49 -29.14
C ASN A 58 8.53 0.46 -30.16
N SER A 59 8.11 -0.74 -29.75
CA SER A 59 7.58 -1.75 -30.64
C SER A 59 6.17 -2.18 -30.25
N TYR A 60 5.42 -2.67 -31.25
CA TYR A 60 4.11 -3.27 -31.02
C TYR A 60 4.17 -4.44 -30.04
N ASP A 61 5.20 -5.29 -30.16
CA ASP A 61 5.38 -6.46 -29.29
C ASP A 61 5.65 -6.06 -27.84
N LYS A 62 6.48 -5.05 -27.60
CA LYS A 62 6.72 -4.52 -26.25
C LYS A 62 5.44 -3.95 -25.61
N ARG A 63 4.63 -3.23 -26.40
CA ARG A 63 3.31 -2.74 -25.92
C ARG A 63 2.36 -3.88 -25.58
N ARG A 64 2.30 -4.90 -26.43
CA ARG A 64 1.46 -6.09 -26.18
C ARG A 64 1.91 -6.84 -24.93
N GLN A 65 3.22 -7.06 -24.76
CA GLN A 65 3.80 -7.71 -23.57
C GLN A 65 3.47 -6.90 -22.32
N TYR A 66 3.64 -5.58 -22.34
CA TYR A 66 3.29 -4.69 -21.22
C TYR A 66 1.80 -4.79 -20.84
N LEU A 67 0.89 -4.77 -21.79
CA LEU A 67 -0.54 -4.89 -21.53
C LEU A 67 -0.93 -6.27 -20.95
N ILE A 68 -0.27 -7.33 -21.42
CA ILE A 68 -0.45 -8.67 -20.86
C ILE A 68 0.06 -8.71 -19.43
N LEU A 69 1.24 -8.15 -19.17
CA LEU A 69 1.84 -8.06 -17.83
C LEU A 69 0.94 -7.24 -16.90
N GLN A 70 0.45 -6.08 -17.34
CA GLN A 70 -0.48 -5.23 -16.60
C GLN A 70 -1.72 -6.01 -16.16
N ARG A 71 -2.39 -6.70 -17.10
CA ARG A 71 -3.59 -7.50 -16.78
C ARG A 71 -3.30 -8.58 -15.75
N LYS A 72 -2.16 -9.28 -15.87
CA LYS A 72 -1.76 -10.32 -14.93
C LYS A 72 -1.44 -9.75 -13.56
N THR A 73 -0.70 -8.64 -13.50
CA THR A 73 -0.34 -7.95 -12.26
C THR A 73 -1.59 -7.47 -11.52
N LEU A 74 -2.52 -6.83 -12.21
CA LEU A 74 -3.79 -6.38 -11.63
C LEU A 74 -4.62 -7.54 -11.08
N LYS A 75 -4.67 -8.66 -11.80
CA LYS A 75 -5.40 -9.85 -11.36
C LYS A 75 -4.81 -10.44 -10.07
N VAL A 76 -3.49 -10.43 -9.94
CA VAL A 76 -2.77 -11.12 -8.86
C VAL A 76 -2.56 -10.23 -7.63
N TYR A 77 -2.44 -8.91 -7.83
CA TYR A 77 -2.13 -7.95 -6.78
C TYR A 77 -3.02 -8.04 -5.52
N PRO A 78 -4.36 -8.15 -5.62
CA PRO A 78 -5.21 -8.24 -4.42
C PRO A 78 -4.87 -9.45 -3.55
N TYR A 79 -4.48 -10.56 -4.17
CA TYR A 79 -4.09 -11.77 -3.45
C TYR A 79 -2.73 -11.62 -2.75
N ALA A 80 -1.78 -10.96 -3.42
CA ALA A 80 -0.49 -10.66 -2.83
C ALA A 80 -0.63 -9.70 -1.62
N LYS A 81 -1.47 -8.66 -1.77
CA LYS A 81 -1.78 -7.71 -0.71
C LYS A 81 -2.36 -8.41 0.51
N LEU A 82 -3.41 -9.19 0.32
CA LEU A 82 -4.06 -9.91 1.40
C LEU A 82 -3.12 -10.93 2.07
N ALA A 83 -2.31 -11.64 1.28
CA ALA A 83 -1.31 -12.57 1.83
C ALA A 83 -0.28 -11.85 2.70
N ALA A 84 0.26 -10.72 2.25
CA ALA A 84 1.24 -9.94 2.99
C ALA A 84 0.66 -9.40 4.31
N GLU A 85 -0.53 -8.81 4.29
CA GLU A 85 -1.22 -8.31 5.48
C GLU A 85 -1.46 -9.43 6.52
N ARG A 86 -1.89 -10.60 6.05
CA ARG A 86 -2.09 -11.74 6.95
C ARG A 86 -0.79 -12.26 7.55
N LEU A 87 0.29 -12.25 6.78
CA LEU A 87 1.61 -12.64 7.26
C LEU A 87 2.16 -11.66 8.31
N GLU A 88 1.98 -10.37 8.09
CA GLU A 88 2.36 -9.32 9.04
C GLU A 88 1.63 -9.48 10.38
N VAL A 89 0.30 -9.50 10.36
CA VAL A 89 -0.54 -9.71 11.55
C VAL A 89 -0.19 -11.03 12.24
N MET A 90 0.12 -12.08 11.47
CA MET A 90 0.52 -13.36 12.03
C MET A 90 1.86 -13.27 12.76
N ASN A 91 2.85 -12.60 12.17
CA ASN A 91 4.18 -12.42 12.77
C ASN A 91 4.08 -11.64 14.09
N GLU A 92 3.36 -10.54 14.13
CA GLU A 92 3.12 -9.77 15.35
C GLU A 92 2.48 -10.61 16.44
N ARG A 93 1.46 -11.38 16.08
CA ARG A 93 0.72 -12.20 17.04
C ARG A 93 1.53 -13.38 17.54
N ILE A 94 2.38 -13.99 16.71
CA ILE A 94 3.30 -15.04 17.13
C ILE A 94 4.30 -14.51 18.16
N GLN A 95 4.83 -13.31 17.96
CA GLN A 95 5.77 -12.66 18.87
C GLN A 95 5.11 -12.33 20.22
N SER A 96 3.85 -11.93 20.22
CA SER A 96 3.11 -11.60 21.46
C SER A 96 2.71 -12.81 22.30
N VAL A 97 2.63 -14.01 21.72
CA VAL A 97 2.20 -15.23 22.42
C VAL A 97 3.38 -15.99 23.03
N LYS A 98 3.53 -15.98 24.35
CA LYS A 98 4.61 -16.69 25.06
C LYS A 98 4.56 -18.21 24.93
N SER A 99 3.37 -18.81 24.77
CA SER A 99 3.20 -20.27 24.75
C SER A 99 3.42 -20.86 23.35
N LYS A 100 4.45 -21.69 23.19
CA LYS A 100 4.75 -22.41 21.93
C LYS A 100 3.56 -23.26 21.40
N ARG A 101 2.74 -23.82 22.32
CA ARG A 101 1.54 -24.59 21.94
C ARG A 101 0.49 -23.67 21.32
N LYS A 102 0.22 -22.50 21.91
CA LYS A 102 -0.72 -21.50 21.36
C LYS A 102 -0.22 -20.92 20.05
N GLN A 103 1.10 -20.67 19.92
CA GLN A 103 1.70 -20.25 18.63
C GLN A 103 1.42 -21.27 17.52
N LYS A 104 1.68 -22.57 17.77
CA LYS A 104 1.42 -23.63 16.78
C LYS A 104 -0.07 -23.70 16.38
N GLN A 105 -0.97 -23.59 17.36
CA GLN A 105 -2.42 -23.60 17.09
C GLN A 105 -2.83 -22.39 16.25
N TYR A 106 -2.25 -21.21 16.51
CA TYR A 106 -2.53 -20.00 15.75
C TYR A 106 -2.03 -20.13 14.31
N ILE A 107 -0.77 -20.56 14.11
CA ILE A 107 -0.20 -20.82 12.78
C ILE A 107 -1.09 -21.78 11.99
N LYS A 108 -1.57 -22.88 12.60
CA LYS A 108 -2.45 -23.83 11.96
C LYS A 108 -3.78 -23.19 11.51
N ARG A 109 -4.37 -22.31 12.33
CA ARG A 109 -5.61 -21.60 11.95
C ARG A 109 -5.41 -20.64 10.78
N VAL A 110 -4.31 -19.87 10.79
CA VAL A 110 -3.98 -18.97 9.68
C VAL A 110 -3.71 -19.76 8.41
N GLN A 111 -3.00 -20.88 8.52
CA GLN A 111 -2.81 -21.80 7.40
C GLN A 111 -4.14 -22.26 6.83
N GLN A 112 -5.04 -22.80 7.66
CA GLN A 112 -6.35 -23.26 7.23
C GLN A 112 -7.15 -22.15 6.52
N PHE A 113 -7.14 -20.94 7.10
CA PHE A 113 -7.81 -19.79 6.48
C PHE A 113 -7.25 -19.48 5.08
N ILE A 114 -5.94 -19.49 4.92
CA ILE A 114 -5.31 -19.23 3.62
C ILE A 114 -5.60 -20.38 2.63
N GLU A 115 -5.60 -21.62 3.10
CA GLU A 115 -5.97 -22.78 2.28
C GLU A 115 -7.42 -22.66 1.77
N ASP A 116 -8.35 -22.34 2.64
CA ASP A 116 -9.76 -22.21 2.31
C ASP A 116 -10.02 -21.05 1.35
N GLU A 117 -9.37 -19.89 1.58
CA GLU A 117 -9.59 -18.69 0.79
C GLU A 117 -8.92 -18.72 -0.59
N PHE A 118 -7.71 -19.28 -0.66
CA PHE A 118 -6.86 -19.13 -1.84
C PHE A 118 -6.72 -20.38 -2.70
N SER A 119 -6.93 -21.61 -2.19
CA SER A 119 -6.60 -22.82 -2.93
C SER A 119 -7.31 -22.91 -4.28
N GLU A 120 -8.60 -22.63 -4.33
CA GLU A 120 -9.38 -22.67 -5.58
C GLU A 120 -8.97 -21.56 -6.57
N LYS A 121 -8.53 -20.44 -6.07
CA LYS A 121 -8.09 -19.28 -6.88
C LYS A 121 -6.68 -19.53 -7.43
N LEU A 122 -5.78 -20.05 -6.60
CA LEU A 122 -4.41 -20.37 -6.99
C LEU A 122 -4.35 -21.48 -8.06
N LYS A 123 -5.23 -22.49 -7.99
CA LYS A 123 -5.34 -23.53 -9.02
C LYS A 123 -5.66 -22.97 -10.42
N LYS A 124 -6.33 -21.81 -10.49
CA LYS A 124 -6.72 -21.16 -11.74
C LYS A 124 -5.66 -20.19 -12.28
N PHE A 125 -4.57 -19.95 -11.55
CA PHE A 125 -3.51 -19.10 -12.03
C PHE A 125 -2.63 -19.82 -13.04
N THR A 126 -2.20 -19.08 -14.04
CA THR A 126 -1.14 -19.51 -14.96
C THR A 126 0.22 -19.48 -14.25
N ILE A 127 1.22 -20.15 -14.80
CA ILE A 127 2.59 -20.15 -14.28
C ILE A 127 3.10 -18.71 -14.09
N THR A 128 2.92 -17.86 -15.10
CA THR A 128 3.38 -16.47 -15.02
C THR A 128 2.61 -15.64 -13.97
N GLU A 129 1.32 -15.87 -13.80
CA GLU A 129 0.54 -15.22 -12.72
C GLU A 129 1.03 -15.66 -11.34
N GLY A 130 1.37 -16.92 -11.18
CA GLY A 130 1.99 -17.42 -9.95
C GLY A 130 3.38 -16.85 -9.68
N GLN A 131 4.20 -16.67 -10.72
CA GLN A 131 5.50 -16.00 -10.60
C GLN A 131 5.34 -14.56 -10.13
N ILE A 132 4.41 -13.82 -10.73
CA ILE A 132 4.10 -12.45 -10.31
C ILE A 132 3.61 -12.43 -8.86
N LEU A 133 2.74 -13.36 -8.44
CA LEU A 133 2.29 -13.47 -7.06
C LEU A 133 3.45 -13.62 -6.07
N ILE A 134 4.38 -14.52 -6.35
CA ILE A 134 5.56 -14.77 -5.51
C ILE A 134 6.43 -13.52 -5.41
N LYS A 135 6.68 -12.86 -6.54
CA LYS A 135 7.44 -11.61 -6.61
C LYS A 135 6.75 -10.50 -5.82
N LEU A 136 5.43 -10.36 -5.92
CA LEU A 136 4.67 -9.36 -5.19
C LEU A 136 4.63 -9.62 -3.68
N ILE A 137 4.56 -10.88 -3.25
CA ILE A 137 4.71 -11.23 -1.83
C ILE A 137 6.08 -10.77 -1.31
N HIS A 138 7.16 -11.05 -2.06
CA HIS A 138 8.48 -10.56 -1.68
C HIS A 138 8.56 -9.02 -1.66
N ARG A 139 8.00 -8.35 -2.66
CA ARG A 139 7.92 -6.87 -2.71
C ARG A 139 7.31 -6.27 -1.44
N GLN A 140 6.30 -6.91 -0.90
CA GLN A 140 5.53 -6.40 0.23
C GLN A 140 6.11 -6.81 1.59
N THR A 141 6.65 -8.04 1.69
CA THR A 141 7.13 -8.61 2.96
C THR A 141 8.66 -8.54 3.14
N GLY A 142 9.42 -8.36 2.07
CA GLY A 142 10.88 -8.49 2.06
C GLY A 142 11.39 -9.92 2.19
N GLU A 143 10.51 -10.91 2.22
CA GLU A 143 10.86 -12.32 2.36
C GLU A 143 10.43 -13.12 1.14
N THR A 144 11.30 -14.05 0.71
CA THR A 144 10.94 -14.93 -0.39
C THR A 144 9.81 -15.88 0.02
N ALA A 145 9.00 -16.31 -0.94
CA ALA A 145 7.96 -17.31 -0.67
C ALA A 145 8.54 -18.58 -0.04
N PHE A 146 9.77 -18.96 -0.41
CA PHE A 146 10.49 -20.08 0.20
C PHE A 146 10.77 -19.85 1.68
N ASP A 147 11.26 -18.67 2.07
CA ASP A 147 11.58 -18.36 3.47
C ASP A 147 10.31 -18.30 4.31
N LEU A 148 9.24 -17.72 3.78
CA LEU A 148 7.94 -17.71 4.43
C LEU A 148 7.40 -19.13 4.70
N ILE A 149 7.45 -20.00 3.69
CA ILE A 149 7.04 -21.41 3.81
C ILE A 149 7.91 -22.13 4.85
N LYS A 150 9.22 -21.85 4.87
CA LYS A 150 10.16 -22.43 5.82
C LYS A 150 9.86 -21.98 7.26
N LYS A 151 9.55 -20.72 7.48
CA LYS A 151 9.19 -20.17 8.80
C LYS A 151 7.88 -20.74 9.34
N LEU A 152 6.90 -20.93 8.49
CA LEU A 152 5.57 -21.39 8.86
C LEU A 152 5.47 -22.89 9.22
N ARG A 153 6.55 -23.66 9.08
CA ARG A 153 6.72 -25.07 9.49
C ARG A 153 5.52 -26.00 9.26
N SER A 154 5.74 -27.05 8.51
CA SER A 154 5.03 -28.34 8.46
C SER A 154 3.74 -28.50 7.65
N GLY A 155 2.86 -27.54 7.50
CA GLY A 155 1.61 -27.74 6.71
C GLY A 155 1.64 -27.05 5.35
N TRP A 156 2.31 -25.91 5.29
CA TRP A 156 2.41 -25.08 4.08
C TRP A 156 3.11 -25.75 2.89
N LYS A 157 4.06 -26.66 3.16
CA LYS A 157 4.68 -27.45 2.09
C LYS A 157 3.65 -28.27 1.34
N ALA A 158 2.78 -28.99 2.04
CA ALA A 158 1.75 -29.82 1.42
C ALA A 158 0.72 -28.95 0.68
N PHE A 159 0.29 -27.84 1.26
CA PHE A 159 -0.61 -26.88 0.60
C PHE A 159 -0.03 -26.37 -0.72
N TRP A 160 1.20 -25.87 -0.70
CA TRP A 160 1.86 -25.38 -1.91
C TRP A 160 2.09 -26.52 -2.91
N TYR A 161 2.50 -27.71 -2.47
CA TYR A 161 2.67 -28.88 -3.35
C TYR A 161 1.34 -29.26 -4.02
N ASN A 162 0.27 -29.32 -3.30
CA ASN A 162 -1.01 -29.78 -3.84
C ASN A 162 -1.71 -28.75 -4.74
N ASN A 163 -1.55 -27.46 -4.43
CA ASN A 163 -2.26 -26.40 -5.16
C ASN A 163 -1.42 -25.76 -6.27
N THR A 164 -0.10 -25.92 -6.22
CA THR A 164 0.84 -25.30 -7.15
C THR A 164 1.77 -26.30 -7.84
N ALA A 165 1.37 -27.56 -7.96
CA ALA A 165 2.20 -28.58 -8.61
C ALA A 165 2.66 -28.16 -10.03
N ARG A 166 1.83 -27.38 -10.75
CA ARG A 166 2.19 -26.75 -12.02
C ARG A 166 3.13 -25.54 -11.87
N LEU A 167 3.21 -24.96 -10.68
CA LEU A 167 4.06 -23.80 -10.37
C LEU A 167 5.41 -24.25 -9.78
N PHE A 168 5.61 -25.57 -9.61
CA PHE A 168 6.80 -26.13 -8.96
C PHE A 168 8.07 -26.02 -9.79
N ASP A 169 7.96 -25.86 -11.10
CA ASP A 169 9.12 -25.50 -11.95
C ASP A 169 9.56 -24.06 -11.71
N MET A 170 8.84 -23.32 -10.87
CA MET A 170 9.17 -21.97 -10.49
C MET A 170 10.00 -21.94 -9.21
N SER A 171 11.08 -21.19 -9.26
CA SER A 171 11.87 -20.95 -8.07
C SER A 171 11.12 -20.07 -7.07
N LEU A 172 10.65 -20.65 -5.97
CA LEU A 172 10.08 -19.90 -4.83
C LEU A 172 11.08 -18.95 -4.15
N LYS A 173 12.34 -19.01 -4.57
CA LYS A 173 13.45 -18.20 -4.07
C LYS A 173 13.70 -16.94 -4.89
N ILE A 174 12.95 -16.70 -5.97
CA ILE A 174 13.13 -15.52 -6.80
C ILE A 174 12.69 -14.28 -6.01
N PRO A 175 13.61 -13.34 -5.74
CA PRO A 175 13.27 -12.06 -5.15
C PRO A 175 12.61 -11.15 -6.19
N PHE A 176 11.87 -10.15 -5.73
CA PHE A 176 11.46 -9.02 -6.54
C PHE A 176 12.59 -7.99 -6.55
N ASP A 177 13.14 -7.71 -7.73
CA ASP A 177 14.29 -6.81 -7.89
C ASP A 177 14.14 -5.94 -9.15
N PRO A 178 13.46 -4.80 -9.07
CA PRO A 178 13.29 -3.89 -10.19
C PRO A 178 14.59 -3.16 -10.59
N GLU A 179 15.65 -3.28 -9.78
CA GLU A 179 16.95 -2.68 -10.11
C GLU A 179 17.70 -3.53 -11.15
N THR A 180 17.57 -4.85 -11.10
CA THR A 180 18.32 -5.77 -11.98
C THR A 180 17.45 -6.47 -13.02
N VAL A 181 16.13 -6.59 -12.79
CA VAL A 181 15.19 -7.30 -13.66
C VAL A 181 14.20 -6.34 -14.28
N GLU A 182 14.20 -6.22 -15.62
CA GLU A 182 13.32 -5.31 -16.37
C GLU A 182 11.83 -5.64 -16.14
N GLU A 183 11.46 -6.91 -16.08
CA GLU A 183 10.08 -7.32 -15.82
C GLU A 183 9.59 -6.81 -14.45
N ASP A 184 10.43 -6.87 -13.43
CA ASP A 184 10.10 -6.40 -12.09
C ASP A 184 9.97 -4.88 -12.03
N PHE A 185 10.80 -4.16 -12.81
CA PHE A 185 10.62 -2.72 -13.00
C PHE A 185 9.27 -2.41 -13.66
N LEU A 186 8.90 -3.14 -14.71
CA LEU A 186 7.61 -2.94 -15.37
C LEU A 186 6.43 -3.27 -14.44
N ILE A 187 6.55 -4.29 -13.60
CA ILE A 187 5.54 -4.61 -12.57
C ILE A 187 5.41 -3.46 -11.58
N GLU A 188 6.53 -2.91 -11.09
CA GLU A 188 6.52 -1.77 -10.16
C GLU A 188 5.89 -0.52 -10.80
N ASP A 189 6.26 -0.19 -12.02
CA ASP A 189 5.69 0.93 -12.78
C ASP A 189 4.16 0.76 -12.96
N ILE A 190 3.71 -0.45 -13.31
CA ILE A 190 2.29 -0.77 -13.42
C ILE A 190 1.58 -0.50 -12.10
N ILE A 191 2.10 -1.03 -10.99
CA ILE A 191 1.48 -0.90 -9.66
C ILE A 191 1.36 0.57 -9.27
N GLN A 192 2.42 1.34 -9.42
CA GLN A 192 2.43 2.76 -9.04
C GLN A 192 1.45 3.59 -9.88
N ARG A 193 1.37 3.33 -11.19
CA ARG A 193 0.36 3.99 -12.05
C ARG A 193 -1.07 3.62 -11.64
N GLN A 194 -1.30 2.38 -11.23
CA GLN A 194 -2.63 1.95 -10.81
C GLN A 194 -3.01 2.49 -9.42
N PHE A 195 -2.04 2.74 -8.55
CA PHE A 195 -2.27 3.49 -7.30
C PHE A 195 -2.70 4.92 -7.59
N GLN A 196 -2.01 5.62 -8.48
CA GLN A 196 -2.35 6.98 -8.88
C GLN A 196 -3.73 7.07 -9.54
N ASN A 197 -4.11 6.05 -10.32
CA ASN A 197 -5.41 5.99 -10.97
C ASN A 197 -6.54 5.53 -10.03
N GLY A 198 -6.25 5.22 -8.77
CA GLY A 198 -7.23 4.71 -7.81
C GLY A 198 -7.79 3.31 -8.14
N ILE A 199 -7.14 2.57 -9.06
CA ILE A 199 -7.59 1.22 -9.46
C ILE A 199 -7.11 0.16 -8.47
N LEU A 200 -5.91 0.33 -7.94
CA LEU A 200 -5.37 -0.52 -6.89
C LEU A 200 -5.34 0.25 -5.56
N GLU A 201 -5.67 -0.47 -4.50
CA GLU A 201 -5.53 0.01 -3.15
C GLU A 201 -4.05 0.05 -2.77
N TYR A 202 -3.60 1.20 -2.24
CA TYR A 202 -2.19 1.40 -1.92
C TYR A 202 -1.69 0.42 -0.86
N GLN A 203 -0.52 -0.14 -1.11
CA GLN A 203 0.27 -0.88 -0.13
C GLN A 203 1.75 -0.58 -0.33
N LYS A 204 2.39 -0.18 0.78
CA LYS A 204 3.81 0.14 0.79
C LYS A 204 4.65 -1.11 0.46
N SER A 205 5.71 -0.94 -0.32
CA SER A 205 6.73 -1.98 -0.50
C SER A 205 7.63 -2.07 0.72
N TYR A 206 8.18 -3.25 0.97
CA TYR A 206 9.18 -3.47 2.03
C TYR A 206 10.39 -2.53 1.89
N LYS A 207 10.91 -2.39 0.65
CA LYS A 207 11.99 -1.48 0.31
C LYS A 207 11.42 -0.36 -0.59
N PRO A 208 11.67 0.93 -0.29
CA PRO A 208 11.29 2.00 -1.20
C PRO A 208 12.10 1.91 -2.50
N PHE A 209 11.43 2.08 -3.64
CA PHE A 209 12.06 2.10 -4.96
C PHE A 209 12.01 3.50 -5.54
N ASN A 210 13.16 3.99 -6.03
CA ASN A 210 13.22 5.26 -6.75
C ASN A 210 12.83 5.03 -8.22
N LEU A 211 11.56 5.24 -8.54
CA LEU A 211 11.04 5.02 -9.89
C LEU A 211 11.64 5.94 -10.93
N TYR A 212 12.08 7.12 -10.56
CA TYR A 212 12.74 8.03 -11.49
C TYR A 212 14.08 7.44 -11.97
N GLU A 213 14.92 6.98 -11.05
CA GLU A 213 16.20 6.35 -11.38
C GLU A 213 16.02 5.04 -12.16
N LEU A 214 15.03 4.24 -11.76
CA LEU A 214 14.67 3.01 -12.47
C LEU A 214 14.23 3.31 -13.91
N SER A 215 13.37 4.29 -14.11
CA SER A 215 12.90 4.69 -15.44
C SER A 215 14.04 5.23 -16.32
N LYS A 216 14.98 5.96 -15.74
CA LYS A 216 16.17 6.46 -16.44
C LYS A 216 17.05 5.29 -16.88
N LYS A 217 17.31 4.34 -15.98
CA LYS A 217 18.12 3.14 -16.23
C LYS A 217 17.53 2.28 -17.36
N TRP A 218 16.25 1.95 -17.26
CA TRP A 218 15.60 1.06 -18.22
C TRP A 218 15.18 1.78 -19.50
N GLY A 219 14.88 3.09 -19.43
CA GLY A 219 14.58 3.91 -20.60
C GLY A 219 15.75 4.09 -21.54
N SER A 220 16.98 4.17 -21.02
CA SER A 220 18.21 4.22 -21.82
C SER A 220 18.51 2.89 -22.52
N LYS A 221 18.24 1.75 -21.87
CA LYS A 221 18.42 0.40 -22.46
C LYS A 221 17.42 0.10 -23.59
N SER A 222 16.25 0.71 -23.58
CA SER A 222 15.23 0.50 -24.61
C SER A 222 15.50 1.28 -25.89
N SER A 223 16.51 2.16 -25.90
CA SER A 223 16.85 3.02 -27.05
C SER A 223 17.97 2.44 -27.93
N ASN A 224 18.60 1.36 -27.50
CA ASN A 224 19.56 0.55 -28.24
C ASN A 224 18.91 -0.78 -28.64
#